data_54e88a082a6d8203367c74f29ba92717
#
_entry.id   54e88a082a6d8203367c74f29ba92717
#
_cell.length_a   1.000
_cell.length_b   1.000
_cell.length_c   1.000
_cell.angle_alpha   90.00
_cell.angle_beta   90.00
_cell.angle_gamma   90.00
#
_symmetry.space_group_name_H-M   'P 1'
#
loop_
_entity.id
_entity.type
_entity.pdbx_description
1 polymer ?
#
loop_
_entity_poly.entity_id
_entity_poly.type
_entity_poly.pdbx_seq_one_letter_code
_entity_poly.pdbx_strand_id
1 'polypeptide(L)'
;MKTIAGCFFGTCALLVAIDAVAQTLPPANSFMGPPGTATMHANAASSNATTNRGPGAGAVSITGTSFDAVFPTILMGSDGMIVSVATKWTDRTPYVYLLNPATLEPLATMRLFKSAISDMAGGIYSYLDNDNRLVLVNAEGDLERISYSQQSSGTWSLNVESTVSIGYPDVVGLVPDYQGRVWFATAQGTSGTSGAVVGYYDPATNRTSAYTLPAGEQVANSISSSPSGVAVASTSALYLFQSGSSGPVQLWRDAYDRGPARKPGQLSWGTGATPAFFGPNTGYEYLTITDNAYPQENILVYNTTSGSLIGSVPFLISGTNSGNEDAAIAVGNSVYYPVTTAISIPSRRRAAPAFPHRRRSWGACSGSTCCLTAGG
;
A
#
# COMPACT_ATOMS: atom_id res chain seq x y z
N MET A 1 -62.30 -36.09 40.56
CA MET A 1 -61.96 -35.21 39.44
C MET A 1 -60.75 -34.39 39.85
N LYS A 2 -59.57 -34.69 39.34
CA LYS A 2 -58.32 -33.92 39.61
C LYS A 2 -57.95 -33.18 38.33
N THR A 3 -58.00 -31.85 38.40
CA THR A 3 -57.64 -30.98 37.30
C THR A 3 -56.11 -30.78 37.29
N ILE A 4 -55.44 -31.13 36.21
CA ILE A 4 -54.01 -30.91 36.00
C ILE A 4 -53.88 -29.59 35.25
N ALA A 5 -53.24 -28.58 35.92
CA ALA A 5 -52.84 -27.31 35.31
C ALA A 5 -51.52 -27.52 34.61
N GLY A 6 -51.49 -27.37 33.30
CA GLY A 6 -50.27 -27.41 32.49
C GLY A 6 -49.60 -26.00 32.50
N CYS A 7 -48.40 -25.93 33.02
CA CYS A 7 -47.53 -24.75 32.86
C CYS A 7 -46.91 -24.76 31.46
N PHE A 8 -47.25 -23.77 30.63
CA PHE A 8 -46.52 -23.45 29.39
C PHE A 8 -45.30 -22.64 29.74
N PHE A 9 -44.13 -23.22 29.60
CA PHE A 9 -42.87 -22.44 29.58
C PHE A 9 -42.70 -21.82 28.19
N GLY A 10 -42.97 -20.52 28.08
CA GLY A 10 -42.65 -19.75 26.92
C GLY A 10 -41.14 -19.44 26.92
N THR A 11 -40.38 -20.05 26.02
CA THR A 11 -39.00 -19.70 25.76
C THR A 11 -38.97 -18.34 25.04
N CYS A 12 -38.68 -17.29 25.78
CA CYS A 12 -38.43 -15.97 25.21
C CYS A 12 -37.03 -16.00 24.56
N ALA A 13 -36.97 -16.16 23.25
CA ALA A 13 -35.73 -16.02 22.50
C ALA A 13 -35.37 -14.54 22.48
N LEU A 14 -34.38 -14.17 23.26
CA LEU A 14 -33.78 -12.83 23.21
C LEU A 14 -33.01 -12.72 21.88
N LEU A 15 -33.62 -12.12 20.85
CA LEU A 15 -32.91 -11.70 19.65
C LEU A 15 -32.03 -10.51 20.02
N VAL A 16 -30.78 -10.76 20.33
CA VAL A 16 -29.75 -9.71 20.37
C VAL A 16 -29.50 -9.31 18.93
N ALA A 17 -30.09 -8.20 18.50
CA ALA A 17 -29.68 -7.55 17.27
C ALA A 17 -28.23 -7.04 17.51
N ILE A 18 -27.27 -7.73 16.96
CA ILE A 18 -25.90 -7.18 16.85
C ILE A 18 -26.02 -6.13 15.75
N ASP A 19 -26.14 -4.87 16.13
CA ASP A 19 -25.96 -3.77 15.20
C ASP A 19 -24.55 -3.90 14.63
N ALA A 20 -24.45 -4.27 13.36
CA ALA A 20 -23.20 -4.22 12.64
C ALA A 20 -22.84 -2.74 12.50
N VAL A 21 -22.00 -2.24 13.39
CA VAL A 21 -21.45 -0.89 13.28
C VAL A 21 -20.69 -0.84 11.97
N ALA A 22 -21.17 -0.04 11.03
CA ALA A 22 -20.48 0.18 9.77
C ALA A 22 -19.08 0.72 10.09
N GLN A 23 -18.05 0.00 9.67
CA GLN A 23 -16.68 0.43 9.91
C GLN A 23 -16.39 1.64 9.03
N THR A 24 -15.87 2.70 9.65
CA THR A 24 -15.52 3.94 8.94
C THR A 24 -14.27 3.73 8.12
N LEU A 25 -14.37 3.97 6.82
CA LEU A 25 -13.24 4.02 5.89
C LEU A 25 -12.73 5.46 5.77
N PRO A 26 -11.45 5.65 5.43
CA PRO A 26 -10.95 6.96 5.03
C PRO A 26 -11.77 7.54 3.87
N PRO A 27 -11.96 8.86 3.80
CA PRO A 27 -12.71 9.49 2.72
C PRO A 27 -12.04 9.23 1.36
N ALA A 28 -12.84 9.09 0.32
CA ALA A 28 -12.33 8.98 -1.04
C ALA A 28 -11.57 10.24 -1.45
N ASN A 29 -10.43 10.06 -2.11
CA ASN A 29 -9.67 11.17 -2.68
C ASN A 29 -10.18 11.42 -4.11
N SER A 30 -10.63 12.65 -4.39
CA SER A 30 -11.22 13.02 -5.68
C SER A 30 -10.22 13.08 -6.85
N PHE A 31 -8.92 13.00 -6.55
CA PHE A 31 -7.83 12.96 -7.53
C PHE A 31 -7.29 11.56 -7.78
N MET A 32 -7.91 10.55 -7.19
CA MET A 32 -7.59 9.14 -7.36
C MET A 32 -8.81 8.38 -7.89
N GLY A 33 -8.58 7.33 -8.64
CA GLY A 33 -9.62 6.43 -9.12
C GLY A 33 -10.37 5.69 -8.00
N PRO A 34 -11.14 4.66 -8.34
CA PRO A 34 -12.08 4.05 -7.38
C PRO A 34 -11.37 3.49 -6.15
N PRO A 35 -11.88 3.75 -4.94
CA PRO A 35 -11.37 3.16 -3.72
C PRO A 35 -11.40 1.62 -3.79
N GLY A 36 -10.33 0.99 -3.39
CA GLY A 36 -10.17 -0.46 -3.38
C GLY A 36 -9.36 -1.01 -4.54
N THR A 37 -9.19 -0.28 -5.64
CA THR A 37 -8.53 -0.80 -6.84
C THR A 37 -7.56 0.17 -7.53
N ALA A 38 -7.64 1.45 -7.26
CA ALA A 38 -6.85 2.46 -7.96
C ALA A 38 -5.40 2.60 -7.46
N THR A 39 -5.05 1.97 -6.36
CA THR A 39 -3.68 1.91 -5.81
C THR A 39 -3.46 0.56 -5.14
N MET A 40 -2.22 0.13 -5.01
CA MET A 40 -1.85 -1.14 -4.36
C MET A 40 -2.31 -1.23 -2.90
N HIS A 41 -2.59 -0.11 -2.25
CA HIS A 41 -3.02 -0.01 -0.85
C HIS A 41 -4.51 0.34 -0.70
N ALA A 42 -5.33 0.03 -1.69
CA ALA A 42 -6.77 0.24 -1.76
C ALA A 42 -7.21 1.70 -1.89
N ASN A 43 -6.61 2.64 -1.18
CA ASN A 43 -6.96 4.06 -1.20
C ASN A 43 -5.77 4.95 -0.84
N ALA A 44 -5.93 6.26 -0.97
CA ALA A 44 -4.87 7.23 -0.68
C ALA A 44 -4.35 7.17 0.77
N ALA A 45 -5.18 6.75 1.71
CA ALA A 45 -4.84 6.57 3.12
C ALA A 45 -4.09 5.25 3.41
N SER A 46 -3.88 4.42 2.39
CA SER A 46 -3.24 3.10 2.48
C SER A 46 -3.90 2.18 3.52
N SER A 47 -5.21 2.29 3.67
CA SER A 47 -5.94 1.50 4.67
C SER A 47 -6.06 0.01 4.32
N ASN A 48 -5.78 -0.38 3.06
CA ASN A 48 -5.96 -1.73 2.52
C ASN A 48 -7.37 -2.30 2.75
N ALA A 49 -8.34 -1.43 3.02
CA ALA A 49 -9.73 -1.77 3.25
C ALA A 49 -10.61 -1.24 2.12
N THR A 50 -11.63 -1.97 1.77
CA THR A 50 -12.55 -1.66 0.68
C THR A 50 -13.98 -2.00 1.06
N THR A 51 -14.95 -1.33 0.44
CA THR A 51 -16.37 -1.68 0.53
C THR A 51 -16.76 -2.88 -0.35
N ASN A 52 -15.85 -3.36 -1.19
CA ASN A 52 -16.10 -4.53 -2.03
C ASN A 52 -16.30 -5.77 -1.17
N ARG A 53 -17.36 -6.53 -1.46
CA ARG A 53 -17.62 -7.77 -0.74
C ARG A 53 -16.56 -8.81 -1.11
N GLY A 54 -16.04 -9.49 -0.10
CA GLY A 54 -15.23 -10.69 -0.33
C GLY A 54 -16.08 -11.84 -0.91
N PRO A 55 -15.41 -12.89 -1.40
CA PRO A 55 -16.10 -14.03 -2.06
C PRO A 55 -17.03 -14.82 -1.13
N GLY A 56 -16.98 -14.59 0.17
CA GLY A 56 -17.79 -15.33 1.16
C GLY A 56 -17.37 -16.80 1.25
N ALA A 57 -18.30 -17.64 1.68
CA ALA A 57 -18.10 -19.10 1.81
C ALA A 57 -18.46 -19.89 0.54
N GLY A 58 -18.81 -19.22 -0.53
CA GLY A 58 -19.19 -19.85 -1.80
C GLY A 58 -18.00 -20.43 -2.56
N ALA A 59 -18.29 -21.24 -3.58
CA ALA A 59 -17.26 -21.73 -4.50
C ALA A 59 -16.69 -20.57 -5.32
N VAL A 60 -15.37 -20.48 -5.39
CA VAL A 60 -14.64 -19.45 -6.17
C VAL A 60 -14.04 -20.12 -7.39
N SER A 61 -14.28 -19.56 -8.57
CA SER A 61 -13.56 -19.91 -9.79
C SER A 61 -12.35 -19.01 -9.90
N ILE A 62 -11.17 -19.59 -10.11
CA ILE A 62 -9.90 -18.87 -10.22
C ILE A 62 -9.36 -19.07 -11.62
N THR A 63 -9.12 -17.94 -12.32
CA THR A 63 -8.35 -17.91 -13.56
C THR A 63 -7.00 -17.30 -13.27
N GLY A 64 -5.94 -17.90 -13.76
CA GLY A 64 -4.56 -17.41 -13.59
C GLY A 64 -3.80 -17.49 -14.90
N THR A 65 -2.85 -16.58 -15.05
CA THR A 65 -1.87 -16.57 -16.14
C THR A 65 -0.49 -16.34 -15.56
N SER A 66 0.55 -16.62 -16.34
CA SER A 66 1.94 -16.36 -15.95
C SER A 66 2.62 -15.49 -16.99
N PHE A 67 3.47 -14.59 -16.52
CA PHE A 67 4.28 -13.70 -17.33
C PHE A 67 5.76 -13.89 -17.00
N ASP A 68 6.63 -13.54 -17.94
CA ASP A 68 8.07 -13.41 -17.67
C ASP A 68 8.37 -12.07 -16.96
N ALA A 69 7.61 -11.77 -15.93
CA ALA A 69 7.68 -10.50 -15.19
C ALA A 69 7.14 -10.64 -13.77
N VAL A 70 7.56 -9.73 -12.88
CA VAL A 70 6.97 -9.51 -11.56
C VAL A 70 5.96 -8.39 -11.66
N PHE A 71 4.77 -8.62 -11.14
CA PHE A 71 3.66 -7.65 -11.09
C PHE A 71 3.42 -7.20 -9.64
N PRO A 72 4.20 -6.27 -9.11
CA PRO A 72 4.02 -5.79 -7.74
C PRO A 72 2.79 -4.90 -7.58
N THR A 73 2.34 -4.25 -8.66
CA THR A 73 1.23 -3.31 -8.67
C THR A 73 0.22 -3.73 -9.73
N ILE A 74 -1.00 -4.06 -9.30
CA ILE A 74 -2.12 -4.42 -10.16
C ILE A 74 -3.28 -3.49 -9.78
N LEU A 75 -3.69 -2.64 -10.72
CA LEU A 75 -4.70 -1.61 -10.52
C LEU A 75 -5.90 -1.88 -11.43
N MET A 76 -7.08 -1.43 -11.02
CA MET A 76 -8.28 -1.51 -11.84
C MET A 76 -9.01 -0.17 -11.84
N GLY A 77 -9.29 0.33 -13.03
CA GLY A 77 -10.02 1.57 -13.25
C GLY A 77 -11.53 1.44 -12.98
N SER A 78 -12.23 2.55 -13.02
CA SER A 78 -13.70 2.60 -12.87
C SER A 78 -14.43 1.90 -14.01
N ASP A 79 -13.76 1.70 -15.14
CA ASP A 79 -14.22 0.98 -16.32
C ASP A 79 -13.95 -0.54 -16.25
N GLY A 80 -13.30 -1.00 -15.18
CA GLY A 80 -12.95 -2.40 -14.95
C GLY A 80 -11.71 -2.88 -15.69
N MET A 81 -10.99 -2.00 -16.41
CA MET A 81 -9.75 -2.36 -17.09
C MET A 81 -8.61 -2.49 -16.08
N ILE A 82 -7.76 -3.51 -16.28
CA ILE A 82 -6.64 -3.78 -15.41
C ILE A 82 -5.37 -3.14 -15.99
N VAL A 83 -4.74 -2.29 -15.19
CA VAL A 83 -3.46 -1.65 -15.51
C VAL A 83 -2.42 -2.10 -14.48
N SER A 84 -1.23 -2.46 -14.94
CA SER A 84 -0.16 -2.91 -14.06
C SER A 84 1.19 -2.39 -14.50
N VAL A 85 2.02 -2.03 -13.54
CA VAL A 85 3.45 -1.84 -13.77
C VAL A 85 4.16 -3.13 -13.38
N ALA A 86 4.91 -3.70 -14.29
CA ALA A 86 5.61 -4.96 -14.09
C ALA A 86 7.06 -4.88 -14.57
N THR A 87 7.94 -5.61 -13.89
CA THR A 87 9.36 -5.67 -14.22
C THR A 87 9.73 -7.03 -14.76
N LYS A 88 10.29 -7.09 -15.97
CA LYS A 88 10.74 -8.35 -16.57
C LYS A 88 11.87 -8.99 -15.76
N TRP A 89 11.82 -10.32 -15.64
CA TRP A 89 12.86 -11.09 -14.96
C TRP A 89 14.20 -11.08 -15.71
N THR A 90 14.13 -11.09 -17.04
CA THR A 90 15.30 -11.31 -17.90
C THR A 90 16.28 -10.15 -17.87
N ASP A 91 15.76 -8.92 -17.95
CA ASP A 91 16.56 -7.70 -18.09
C ASP A 91 16.19 -6.61 -17.10
N ARG A 92 15.20 -6.89 -16.21
CA ARG A 92 14.67 -5.95 -15.21
C ARG A 92 14.12 -4.66 -15.81
N THR A 93 13.62 -4.71 -17.03
CA THR A 93 12.99 -3.57 -17.68
C THR A 93 11.55 -3.43 -17.18
N PRO A 94 11.14 -2.25 -16.70
CA PRO A 94 9.76 -1.98 -16.32
C PRO A 94 8.89 -1.78 -17.57
N TYR A 95 7.65 -2.27 -17.48
CA TYR A 95 6.61 -2.11 -18.50
C TYR A 95 5.28 -1.78 -17.86
N VAL A 96 4.49 -0.98 -18.54
CA VAL A 96 3.06 -0.86 -18.28
C VAL A 96 2.33 -1.90 -19.11
N TYR A 97 1.43 -2.63 -18.49
CA TYR A 97 0.54 -3.60 -19.11
C TYR A 97 -0.91 -3.12 -18.96
N LEU A 98 -1.65 -3.12 -20.05
CA LEU A 98 -3.10 -3.11 -20.03
C LEU A 98 -3.56 -4.54 -20.24
N LEU A 99 -4.33 -5.09 -19.30
CA LEU A 99 -4.73 -6.50 -19.31
C LEU A 99 -6.24 -6.63 -19.52
N ASN A 100 -6.62 -7.66 -20.24
CA ASN A 100 -8.02 -8.06 -20.37
C ASN A 100 -8.52 -8.56 -19.00
N PRO A 101 -9.57 -7.96 -18.41
CA PRO A 101 -10.03 -8.33 -17.07
C PRO A 101 -10.61 -9.76 -16.98
N ALA A 102 -11.02 -10.37 -18.09
CA ALA A 102 -11.56 -11.72 -18.10
C ALA A 102 -10.51 -12.80 -18.32
N THR A 103 -9.48 -12.54 -19.17
CA THR A 103 -8.48 -13.54 -19.57
C THR A 103 -7.09 -13.25 -18.97
N LEU A 104 -6.85 -12.03 -18.50
CA LEU A 104 -5.56 -11.51 -18.06
C LEU A 104 -4.50 -11.44 -19.18
N GLU A 105 -4.90 -11.58 -20.43
CA GLU A 105 -4.00 -11.42 -21.55
C GLU A 105 -3.67 -9.94 -21.80
N PRO A 106 -2.43 -9.61 -22.19
CA PRO A 106 -2.03 -8.26 -22.54
C PRO A 106 -2.81 -7.74 -23.76
N LEU A 107 -3.53 -6.65 -23.58
CA LEU A 107 -4.19 -5.89 -24.66
C LEU A 107 -3.24 -4.86 -25.27
N ALA A 108 -2.40 -4.25 -24.44
CA ALA A 108 -1.34 -3.34 -24.85
C ALA A 108 -0.20 -3.39 -23.82
N THR A 109 1.01 -3.09 -24.29
CA THR A 109 2.20 -2.95 -23.42
C THR A 109 3.01 -1.73 -23.82
N MET A 110 3.58 -1.05 -22.84
CA MET A 110 4.47 0.09 -23.04
C MET A 110 5.74 -0.11 -22.21
N ARG A 111 6.89 0.01 -22.85
CA ARG A 111 8.16 -0.02 -22.13
C ARG A 111 8.39 1.31 -21.44
N LEU A 112 8.76 1.26 -20.16
CA LEU A 112 9.20 2.44 -19.41
C LEU A 112 10.72 2.60 -19.51
N PHE A 113 11.16 3.83 -19.22
CA PHE A 113 12.59 4.11 -19.15
C PHE A 113 13.23 3.35 -17.98
N LYS A 114 14.47 2.91 -18.18
CA LYS A 114 15.27 2.18 -17.20
C LYS A 114 16.65 2.79 -17.12
N SER A 115 17.04 3.26 -15.94
CA SER A 115 18.33 3.92 -15.73
C SER A 115 19.48 2.92 -15.51
N ALA A 116 19.26 1.90 -14.68
CA ALA A 116 20.28 0.91 -14.33
C ALA A 116 19.68 -0.49 -14.08
N ILE A 117 20.54 -1.51 -14.17
CA ILE A 117 20.14 -2.92 -13.93
C ILE A 117 19.66 -3.16 -12.48
N SER A 118 20.12 -2.37 -11.54
CA SER A 118 19.74 -2.44 -10.11
C SER A 118 18.40 -1.82 -9.79
N ASP A 119 17.89 -0.96 -10.68
CA ASP A 119 16.62 -0.28 -10.47
C ASP A 119 15.45 -1.25 -10.76
N MET A 120 14.82 -1.74 -9.70
CA MET A 120 13.63 -2.59 -9.79
C MET A 120 12.35 -1.83 -9.46
N ALA A 121 12.45 -0.57 -9.02
CA ALA A 121 11.34 0.17 -8.43
C ALA A 121 10.72 1.21 -9.38
N GLY A 122 11.27 1.43 -10.57
CA GLY A 122 10.79 2.45 -11.50
C GLY A 122 9.31 2.31 -11.84
N GLY A 123 8.48 3.23 -11.33
CA GLY A 123 7.05 3.27 -11.56
C GLY A 123 6.19 2.29 -10.76
N ILE A 124 6.78 1.48 -9.87
CA ILE A 124 6.04 0.48 -9.07
C ILE A 124 5.01 1.17 -8.16
N TYR A 125 5.42 2.24 -7.47
CA TYR A 125 4.50 3.02 -6.65
C TYR A 125 3.73 4.00 -7.55
N SER A 126 2.66 3.50 -8.13
CA SER A 126 1.79 4.20 -9.05
C SER A 126 0.34 4.11 -8.60
N TYR A 127 -0.50 4.95 -9.16
CA TYR A 127 -1.94 4.91 -8.92
C TYR A 127 -2.71 5.29 -10.20
N LEU A 128 -3.98 4.92 -10.27
CA LEU A 128 -4.89 5.46 -11.27
C LEU A 128 -5.54 6.74 -10.73
N ASP A 129 -5.54 7.78 -11.53
CA ASP A 129 -6.27 9.00 -11.21
C ASP A 129 -7.79 8.84 -11.52
N ASN A 130 -8.56 9.88 -11.24
CA ASN A 130 -10.01 9.87 -11.44
C ASN A 130 -10.46 9.81 -12.92
N ASP A 131 -9.52 9.97 -13.86
CA ASP A 131 -9.74 9.79 -15.28
C ASP A 131 -9.22 8.43 -15.80
N ASN A 132 -8.93 7.49 -14.90
CA ASN A 132 -8.34 6.17 -15.17
C ASN A 132 -6.94 6.24 -15.82
N ARG A 133 -6.22 7.35 -15.69
CA ARG A 133 -4.83 7.42 -16.16
C ARG A 133 -3.89 6.88 -15.11
N LEU A 134 -2.93 6.07 -15.53
CA LEU A 134 -1.84 5.64 -14.68
C LEU A 134 -0.91 6.81 -14.42
N VAL A 135 -0.70 7.15 -13.16
CA VAL A 135 0.24 8.17 -12.70
C VAL A 135 1.43 7.47 -12.07
N LEU A 136 2.61 7.73 -12.60
CA LEU A 136 3.88 7.17 -12.11
C LEU A 136 5.02 8.18 -12.25
N VAL A 137 6.13 7.92 -11.58
CA VAL A 137 7.39 8.59 -11.83
C VAL A 137 8.36 7.57 -12.42
N ASN A 138 8.92 7.89 -13.58
CA ASN A 138 9.88 7.02 -14.24
C ASN A 138 11.30 7.15 -13.64
N ALA A 139 12.24 6.37 -14.11
CA ALA A 139 13.61 6.35 -13.58
C ALA A 139 14.44 7.62 -13.90
N GLU A 140 13.94 8.52 -14.75
CA GLU A 140 14.56 9.83 -15.03
C GLU A 140 14.06 10.91 -14.06
N GLY A 141 13.05 10.61 -13.25
CA GLY A 141 12.40 11.59 -12.37
C GLY A 141 11.31 12.39 -13.07
N ASP A 142 10.70 11.81 -14.10
CA ASP A 142 9.59 12.40 -14.80
C ASP A 142 8.26 11.80 -14.33
N LEU A 143 7.37 12.66 -13.91
CA LEU A 143 5.98 12.33 -13.60
C LEU A 143 5.20 12.19 -14.90
N GLU A 144 4.74 10.98 -15.16
CA GLU A 144 3.97 10.65 -16.36
C GLU A 144 2.52 10.35 -16.02
N ARG A 145 1.61 10.76 -16.92
CA ARG A 145 0.22 10.29 -16.96
C ARG A 145 0.00 9.51 -18.24
N ILE A 146 -0.37 8.25 -18.09
CA ILE A 146 -0.54 7.30 -19.19
C ILE A 146 -2.01 6.87 -19.24
N SER A 147 -2.66 7.20 -20.35
CA SER A 147 -4.01 6.73 -20.65
C SER A 147 -4.00 5.48 -21.52
N TYR A 148 -5.14 4.86 -21.64
CA TYR A 148 -5.38 3.78 -22.58
C TYR A 148 -6.67 4.00 -23.35
N SER A 149 -6.69 3.55 -24.59
CA SER A 149 -7.88 3.68 -25.45
C SER A 149 -7.97 2.53 -26.43
N GLN A 150 -9.20 2.18 -26.81
CA GLN A 150 -9.46 1.24 -27.88
C GLN A 150 -9.72 2.00 -29.17
N GLN A 151 -8.96 1.69 -30.20
CA GLN A 151 -9.14 2.24 -31.54
C GLN A 151 -10.37 1.62 -32.21
N SER A 152 -10.84 2.24 -33.28
CA SER A 152 -11.95 1.73 -34.09
C SER A 152 -11.69 0.36 -34.71
N SER A 153 -10.42 -0.01 -34.88
CA SER A 153 -9.97 -1.34 -35.31
C SER A 153 -10.15 -2.43 -34.24
N GLY A 154 -10.48 -2.06 -32.99
CA GLY A 154 -10.51 -2.96 -31.84
C GLY A 154 -9.18 -3.11 -31.12
N THR A 155 -8.09 -2.55 -31.66
CA THR A 155 -6.75 -2.58 -31.05
C THR A 155 -6.66 -1.61 -29.88
N TRP A 156 -6.05 -2.02 -28.76
CA TRP A 156 -5.78 -1.16 -27.62
C TRP A 156 -4.42 -0.49 -27.70
N SER A 157 -4.31 0.71 -27.17
CA SER A 157 -3.07 1.47 -27.06
C SER A 157 -2.91 2.08 -25.68
N LEU A 158 -1.66 2.25 -25.25
CA LEU A 158 -1.24 3.05 -24.12
C LEU A 158 -0.61 4.34 -24.66
N ASN A 159 -0.97 5.49 -24.09
CA ASN A 159 -0.52 6.79 -24.58
C ASN A 159 -0.03 7.65 -23.40
N VAL A 160 1.19 8.18 -23.50
CA VAL A 160 1.69 9.18 -22.55
C VAL A 160 1.00 10.51 -22.87
N GLU A 161 0.11 10.96 -22.01
CA GLU A 161 -0.63 12.23 -22.19
C GLU A 161 0.17 13.44 -21.71
N SER A 162 0.94 13.25 -20.66
CA SER A 162 1.77 14.31 -20.11
C SER A 162 3.02 13.75 -19.44
N THR A 163 4.11 14.49 -19.56
CA THR A 163 5.38 14.26 -18.89
C THR A 163 5.85 15.55 -18.25
N VAL A 164 6.16 15.51 -16.97
CA VAL A 164 6.67 16.66 -16.22
C VAL A 164 7.88 16.22 -15.41
N SER A 165 9.03 16.85 -15.66
CA SER A 165 10.19 16.57 -14.81
C SER A 165 9.99 17.16 -13.42
N ILE A 166 9.98 16.28 -12.42
CA ILE A 166 9.96 16.69 -11.02
C ILE A 166 11.36 16.86 -10.45
N GLY A 167 12.40 16.43 -11.20
CA GLY A 167 13.80 16.59 -10.84
C GLY A 167 14.32 15.62 -9.78
N TYR A 168 13.54 14.58 -9.45
CA TYR A 168 13.87 13.59 -8.42
C TYR A 168 13.67 12.19 -8.96
N PRO A 169 14.72 11.45 -9.33
CA PRO A 169 14.65 10.02 -9.63
C PRO A 169 14.49 9.18 -8.37
N ASP A 170 14.41 7.88 -8.53
CA ASP A 170 14.34 6.88 -7.44
C ASP A 170 13.13 7.07 -6.50
N VAL A 171 12.00 7.49 -7.05
CA VAL A 171 10.74 7.65 -6.30
C VAL A 171 10.21 6.29 -5.87
N VAL A 172 10.00 6.14 -4.56
CA VAL A 172 9.48 4.92 -3.90
C VAL A 172 8.16 5.15 -3.19
N GLY A 173 7.56 6.30 -3.31
CA GLY A 173 6.23 6.61 -2.79
C GLY A 173 5.58 7.68 -3.64
N LEU A 174 4.32 7.46 -4.03
CA LEU A 174 3.56 8.39 -4.87
C LEU A 174 2.09 8.35 -4.47
N VAL A 175 1.51 9.52 -4.17
CA VAL A 175 0.09 9.62 -3.79
C VAL A 175 -0.42 11.04 -4.07
N PRO A 176 -1.67 11.24 -4.53
CA PRO A 176 -2.27 12.57 -4.58
C PRO A 176 -2.71 13.02 -3.18
N ASP A 177 -2.57 14.31 -2.86
CA ASP A 177 -3.25 14.88 -1.71
C ASP A 177 -4.71 15.27 -2.05
N TYR A 178 -5.43 15.76 -1.06
CA TYR A 178 -6.84 16.15 -1.21
C TYR A 178 -7.03 17.53 -1.87
N GLN A 179 -5.93 18.16 -2.32
CA GLN A 179 -5.90 19.40 -3.10
C GLN A 179 -5.38 19.18 -4.54
N GLY A 180 -5.08 17.93 -4.91
CA GLY A 180 -4.66 17.55 -6.26
C GLY A 180 -3.16 17.67 -6.53
N ARG A 181 -2.34 17.92 -5.52
CA ARG A 181 -0.88 17.83 -5.65
C ARG A 181 -0.45 16.39 -5.65
N VAL A 182 0.55 16.06 -6.45
CA VAL A 182 1.12 14.71 -6.50
C VAL A 182 2.35 14.69 -5.59
N TRP A 183 2.20 14.05 -4.43
CA TRP A 183 3.28 13.89 -3.47
C TRP A 183 4.15 12.68 -3.83
N PHE A 184 5.44 12.82 -3.55
CA PHE A 184 6.42 11.77 -3.77
C PHE A 184 7.43 11.68 -2.62
N ALA A 185 8.04 10.51 -2.48
CA ALA A 185 9.22 10.31 -1.64
C ALA A 185 10.27 9.53 -2.43
N THR A 186 11.54 9.93 -2.30
CA THR A 186 12.67 9.21 -2.91
C THR A 186 13.25 8.18 -1.95
N ALA A 187 13.88 7.13 -2.48
CA ALA A 187 14.56 6.13 -1.67
C ALA A 187 15.73 6.75 -0.89
N GLN A 188 16.47 7.65 -1.52
CA GLN A 188 17.68 8.26 -0.99
C GLN A 188 17.67 9.76 -1.30
N GLY A 189 18.61 10.48 -0.69
CA GLY A 189 18.84 11.88 -1.03
C GLY A 189 19.59 12.04 -2.33
N THR A 190 19.64 13.29 -2.81
CA THR A 190 20.33 13.68 -4.05
C THR A 190 21.86 13.61 -3.97
N SER A 191 22.41 13.45 -2.76
CA SER A 191 23.83 13.18 -2.52
C SER A 191 23.95 11.99 -1.56
N GLY A 192 25.01 11.20 -1.65
CA GLY A 192 25.21 9.98 -0.86
C GLY A 192 25.22 10.16 0.67
N THR A 193 25.16 11.40 1.15
CA THR A 193 25.13 11.75 2.59
C THR A 193 23.84 12.44 3.01
N SER A 194 22.99 12.91 2.09
CA SER A 194 21.72 13.55 2.41
C SER A 194 20.64 12.50 2.71
N GLY A 195 19.65 12.86 3.50
CA GLY A 195 18.46 12.05 3.70
C GLY A 195 17.57 12.01 2.45
N ALA A 196 16.62 11.11 2.42
CA ALA A 196 15.60 11.00 1.37
C ALA A 196 14.85 12.34 1.19
N VAL A 197 14.23 12.52 0.05
CA VAL A 197 13.46 13.72 -0.28
C VAL A 197 11.98 13.41 -0.25
N VAL A 198 11.20 14.26 0.40
CA VAL A 198 9.73 14.27 0.37
C VAL A 198 9.29 15.53 -0.34
N GLY A 199 8.49 15.43 -1.38
CA GLY A 199 8.09 16.58 -2.17
C GLY A 199 6.69 16.43 -2.76
N TYR A 200 6.25 17.47 -3.44
CA TYR A 200 5.07 17.42 -4.27
C TYR A 200 5.24 18.23 -5.54
N TYR A 201 4.61 17.76 -6.59
CA TYR A 201 4.31 18.53 -7.79
C TYR A 201 2.93 19.14 -7.67
N ASP A 202 2.81 20.43 -7.88
CA ASP A 202 1.53 21.16 -7.89
C ASP A 202 1.14 21.47 -9.35
N PRO A 203 0.14 20.78 -9.92
CA PRO A 203 -0.28 21.03 -11.30
C PRO A 203 -0.91 22.40 -11.52
N ALA A 204 -1.47 23.04 -10.50
CA ALA A 204 -2.06 24.37 -10.62
C ALA A 204 -1.00 25.47 -10.85
N THR A 205 0.19 25.28 -10.32
CA THR A 205 1.31 26.22 -10.44
C THR A 205 2.43 25.74 -11.35
N ASN A 206 2.36 24.47 -11.79
CA ASN A 206 3.41 23.75 -12.53
C ASN A 206 4.76 23.81 -11.81
N ARG A 207 4.78 23.56 -10.51
CA ARG A 207 5.99 23.66 -9.68
C ARG A 207 6.18 22.43 -8.80
N THR A 208 7.42 21.99 -8.71
CA THR A 208 7.87 21.01 -7.74
C THR A 208 8.48 21.72 -6.53
N SER A 209 8.13 21.24 -5.35
CA SER A 209 8.70 21.69 -4.08
C SER A 209 9.05 20.48 -3.22
N ALA A 210 10.15 20.58 -2.45
CA ALA A 210 10.67 19.43 -1.74
C ALA A 210 11.26 19.79 -0.37
N TYR A 211 11.32 18.79 0.50
CA TYR A 211 11.92 18.80 1.83
C TYR A 211 12.89 17.62 1.92
N THR A 212 14.11 17.89 2.40
CA THR A 212 15.11 16.82 2.60
C THR A 212 15.04 16.33 4.04
N LEU A 213 14.88 15.03 4.23
CA LEU A 213 14.92 14.39 5.54
C LEU A 213 16.32 14.49 6.18
N PRO A 214 16.46 14.28 7.49
CA PRO A 214 17.76 14.23 8.15
C PRO A 214 18.74 13.26 7.47
N ALA A 215 20.00 13.57 7.53
CA ALA A 215 21.07 12.77 6.93
C ALA A 215 21.01 11.31 7.38
N GLY A 216 21.10 10.37 6.43
CA GLY A 216 21.03 8.95 6.67
C GLY A 216 19.62 8.36 6.81
N GLU A 217 18.57 9.18 6.80
CA GLU A 217 17.19 8.68 6.73
C GLU A 217 16.80 8.38 5.28
N GLN A 218 16.32 7.17 5.04
CA GLN A 218 15.86 6.68 3.74
C GLN A 218 14.37 6.39 3.82
N VAL A 219 13.69 6.36 2.69
CA VAL A 219 12.30 5.89 2.57
C VAL A 219 12.32 4.64 1.70
N ALA A 220 11.71 3.57 2.16
CA ALA A 220 11.74 2.29 1.45
C ALA A 220 10.38 1.87 0.91
N ASN A 221 9.32 2.36 1.53
CA ASN A 221 7.93 1.97 1.24
C ASN A 221 7.12 3.17 0.77
N SER A 222 5.90 2.89 0.33
CA SER A 222 4.96 3.92 -0.15
C SER A 222 4.62 4.95 0.93
N ILE A 223 3.99 6.01 0.51
CA ILE A 223 3.48 7.10 1.35
C ILE A 223 1.95 7.13 1.26
N SER A 224 1.32 7.76 2.24
CA SER A 224 -0.15 7.79 2.35
C SER A 224 -0.65 9.21 2.55
N SER A 225 -1.85 9.51 2.07
CA SER A 225 -2.47 10.83 2.26
C SER A 225 -3.86 10.74 2.89
N SER A 226 -4.17 11.75 3.68
CA SER A 226 -5.48 12.00 4.27
C SER A 226 -5.78 13.50 4.23
N PRO A 227 -6.98 13.95 4.58
CA PRO A 227 -7.26 15.38 4.77
C PRO A 227 -6.33 16.07 5.79
N SER A 228 -5.74 15.31 6.71
CA SER A 228 -4.78 15.83 7.71
C SER A 228 -3.36 16.00 7.18
N GLY A 229 -3.02 15.41 6.03
CA GLY A 229 -1.68 15.52 5.45
C GLY A 229 -1.18 14.22 4.85
N VAL A 230 0.11 14.19 4.57
CA VAL A 230 0.83 13.06 3.96
C VAL A 230 1.77 12.43 4.97
N ALA A 231 1.57 11.14 5.22
CA ALA A 231 2.38 10.34 6.12
C ALA A 231 3.52 9.66 5.37
N VAL A 232 4.72 9.75 5.94
CA VAL A 232 5.95 9.16 5.40
C VAL A 232 6.67 8.44 6.53
N ALA A 233 7.00 7.18 6.35
CA ALA A 233 7.87 6.44 7.25
C ALA A 233 9.28 6.37 6.65
N SER A 234 10.26 6.95 7.36
CA SER A 234 11.67 6.78 7.04
C SER A 234 12.23 5.55 7.76
N THR A 235 13.49 5.23 7.51
CA THR A 235 14.22 4.20 8.26
C THR A 235 14.38 4.49 9.76
N SER A 236 13.89 5.64 10.25
CA SER A 236 14.14 6.09 11.63
C SER A 236 12.94 6.74 12.31
N ALA A 237 11.97 7.23 11.56
CA ALA A 237 10.84 7.98 12.11
C ALA A 237 9.60 7.93 11.21
N LEU A 238 8.44 8.14 11.84
CA LEU A 238 7.20 8.46 11.16
C LEU A 238 7.02 9.98 11.13
N TYR A 239 6.57 10.48 9.99
CA TYR A 239 6.35 11.90 9.72
C TYR A 239 4.92 12.15 9.26
N LEU A 240 4.42 13.33 9.55
CA LEU A 240 3.27 13.91 8.87
C LEU A 240 3.67 15.25 8.26
N PHE A 241 3.36 15.42 6.98
CA PHE A 241 3.60 16.63 6.22
C PHE A 241 2.30 17.25 5.73
N GLN A 242 2.33 18.56 5.54
CA GLN A 242 1.33 19.30 4.75
C GLN A 242 2.02 20.15 3.69
N SER A 243 1.26 20.57 2.68
CA SER A 243 1.73 21.58 1.74
C SER A 243 1.69 22.96 2.38
N GLY A 244 2.79 23.70 2.27
CA GLY A 244 2.90 25.10 2.68
C GLY A 244 3.13 26.00 1.47
N SER A 245 3.20 27.31 1.71
CA SER A 245 3.40 28.33 0.66
C SER A 245 4.76 28.22 -0.06
N SER A 246 5.76 27.64 0.61
CA SER A 246 7.13 27.47 0.09
C SER A 246 7.52 26.01 -0.14
N GLY A 247 6.65 25.06 0.09
CA GLY A 247 6.92 23.62 -0.05
C GLY A 247 6.36 22.78 1.08
N PRO A 248 6.77 21.51 1.20
CA PRO A 248 6.35 20.64 2.28
C PRO A 248 6.69 21.21 3.67
N VAL A 249 5.74 21.18 4.58
CA VAL A 249 5.89 21.55 5.99
C VAL A 249 5.73 20.30 6.84
N GLN A 250 6.74 19.99 7.62
CA GLN A 250 6.68 18.92 8.63
C GLN A 250 5.80 19.40 9.79
N LEU A 251 4.66 18.72 10.00
CA LEU A 251 3.79 18.98 11.15
C LEU A 251 4.37 18.37 12.41
N TRP A 252 4.79 17.12 12.31
CA TRP A 252 5.47 16.41 13.38
C TRP A 252 6.38 15.29 12.82
N ARG A 253 7.27 14.83 13.67
CA ARG A 253 8.15 13.69 13.49
C ARG A 253 8.24 12.94 14.81
N ASP A 254 8.00 11.64 14.78
CA ASP A 254 8.23 10.77 15.94
C ASP A 254 9.14 9.60 15.57
N ALA A 255 10.21 9.42 16.35
CA ALA A 255 11.18 8.37 16.12
C ALA A 255 10.68 7.05 16.71
N TYR A 256 10.88 5.96 15.99
CA TYR A 256 10.55 4.62 16.43
C TYR A 256 11.81 3.75 16.58
N ASP A 257 11.71 2.62 17.25
CA ASP A 257 12.83 1.67 17.38
C ASP A 257 13.07 0.97 16.04
N ARG A 258 14.12 1.41 15.33
CA ARG A 258 14.52 0.81 14.05
C ARG A 258 15.30 -0.50 14.21
N GLY A 259 15.58 -0.93 15.46
CA GLY A 259 16.44 -2.09 15.76
C GLY A 259 17.91 -1.88 15.41
N PRO A 260 18.77 -2.83 15.80
CA PRO A 260 20.22 -2.72 15.61
C PRO A 260 20.65 -2.93 14.15
N ALA A 261 19.83 -3.61 13.34
CA ALA A 261 20.13 -3.95 11.94
C ALA A 261 18.87 -4.37 11.19
N ARG A 262 19.00 -4.47 9.87
CA ARG A 262 18.01 -5.12 9.01
C ARG A 262 17.92 -6.61 9.36
N LYS A 263 16.72 -7.09 9.62
CA LYS A 263 16.46 -8.51 9.91
C LYS A 263 16.47 -9.36 8.63
N PRO A 264 16.70 -10.68 8.75
CA PRO A 264 16.61 -11.57 7.59
C PRO A 264 15.22 -11.49 6.92
N GLY A 265 15.21 -11.34 5.60
CA GLY A 265 13.97 -11.20 4.81
C GLY A 265 13.48 -9.77 4.62
N GLN A 266 13.95 -8.80 5.40
CA GLN A 266 13.60 -7.41 5.21
C GLN A 266 14.25 -6.81 3.95
N LEU A 267 13.49 -6.00 3.21
CA LEU A 267 13.96 -5.27 2.04
C LEU A 267 14.75 -4.02 2.45
N SER A 268 14.36 -3.40 3.56
CA SER A 268 14.99 -2.19 4.09
C SER A 268 15.26 -2.28 5.59
N TRP A 269 15.98 -1.31 6.15
CA TRP A 269 16.18 -1.16 7.58
C TRP A 269 15.15 -0.19 8.17
N GLY A 270 14.47 -0.60 9.22
CA GLY A 270 13.39 0.14 9.86
C GLY A 270 12.05 -0.54 9.65
N THR A 271 10.96 0.22 9.64
CA THR A 271 9.63 -0.33 9.35
C THR A 271 9.55 -0.82 7.92
N GLY A 272 8.98 -2.01 7.71
CA GLY A 272 8.60 -2.50 6.38
C GLY A 272 7.19 -2.07 5.97
N ALA A 273 6.46 -1.38 6.85
CA ALA A 273 5.08 -1.00 6.63
C ALA A 273 4.96 0.36 5.94
N THR A 274 4.13 0.45 4.91
CA THR A 274 3.56 1.73 4.46
C THR A 274 2.65 2.28 5.57
N PRO A 275 2.76 3.56 5.97
CA PRO A 275 1.86 4.14 6.96
C PRO A 275 0.40 4.03 6.54
N ALA A 276 -0.49 3.60 7.44
CA ALA A 276 -1.91 3.49 7.16
C ALA A 276 -2.72 4.41 8.08
N PHE A 277 -3.58 5.25 7.50
CA PHE A 277 -4.55 6.03 8.25
C PHE A 277 -5.79 5.20 8.54
N PHE A 278 -6.36 5.37 9.72
CA PHE A 278 -7.61 4.74 10.14
C PHE A 278 -8.26 5.52 11.29
N GLY A 279 -9.45 5.12 11.67
CA GLY A 279 -10.14 5.69 12.84
C GLY A 279 -11.65 5.50 12.78
N PRO A 280 -12.35 5.60 13.92
CA PRO A 280 -13.76 5.27 14.01
C PRO A 280 -14.72 6.33 13.46
N ASN A 281 -14.30 7.60 13.41
CA ASN A 281 -15.22 8.69 13.07
C ASN A 281 -14.97 9.24 11.66
N THR A 282 -13.72 9.52 11.31
CA THR A 282 -13.34 10.11 10.02
C THR A 282 -12.54 9.15 9.15
N GLY A 283 -12.00 8.07 9.73
CA GLY A 283 -11.13 7.12 9.07
C GLY A 283 -9.67 7.57 8.96
N TYR A 284 -9.27 8.66 9.64
CA TYR A 284 -7.89 9.16 9.62
C TYR A 284 -7.45 9.83 10.94
N GLU A 285 -8.10 9.49 12.04
CA GLU A 285 -7.72 9.97 13.38
C GLU A 285 -6.38 9.42 13.84
N TYR A 286 -6.04 8.25 13.34
CA TYR A 286 -4.86 7.51 13.74
C TYR A 286 -4.00 7.13 12.54
N LEU A 287 -2.71 6.94 12.82
CA LEU A 287 -1.72 6.35 11.92
C LEU A 287 -1.13 5.10 12.55
N THR A 288 -0.84 4.08 11.74
CA THR A 288 -0.16 2.87 12.21
C THR A 288 0.99 2.48 11.30
N ILE A 289 2.06 1.99 11.90
CA ILE A 289 3.20 1.30 11.30
C ILE A 289 3.61 0.15 12.23
N THR A 290 4.52 -0.72 11.82
CA THR A 290 5.32 -1.52 12.72
C THR A 290 6.65 -0.83 13.00
N ASP A 291 7.28 -1.10 14.15
CA ASP A 291 8.70 -0.78 14.35
C ASP A 291 9.60 -1.91 13.82
N ASN A 292 10.89 -1.85 14.14
CA ASN A 292 11.83 -2.94 13.87
C ASN A 292 12.60 -3.34 15.14
N ALA A 293 11.97 -3.18 16.30
CA ALA A 293 12.56 -3.50 17.59
C ALA A 293 13.09 -4.94 17.65
N TYR A 294 14.13 -5.16 18.44
CA TYR A 294 14.73 -6.46 18.62
C TYR A 294 14.60 -6.89 20.11
N PRO A 295 14.25 -8.13 20.40
CA PRO A 295 14.04 -9.28 19.49
C PRO A 295 12.65 -9.31 18.83
N GLN A 296 11.73 -8.45 19.22
CA GLN A 296 10.31 -8.47 18.83
C GLN A 296 9.88 -7.11 18.32
N GLU A 297 9.22 -7.12 17.17
CA GLU A 297 8.57 -5.94 16.62
C GLU A 297 7.28 -5.58 17.36
N ASN A 298 6.90 -4.32 17.27
CA ASN A 298 5.63 -3.80 17.79
C ASN A 298 4.80 -3.17 16.68
N ILE A 299 3.49 -3.29 16.80
CA ILE A 299 2.53 -2.45 16.09
C ILE A 299 2.45 -1.14 16.86
N LEU A 300 2.67 -0.03 16.18
CA LEU A 300 2.62 1.31 16.75
C LEU A 300 1.41 2.05 16.22
N VAL A 301 0.69 2.74 17.09
CA VAL A 301 -0.47 3.57 16.76
C VAL A 301 -0.23 4.98 17.25
N TYR A 302 -0.38 5.95 16.36
CA TYR A 302 -0.15 7.36 16.62
C TYR A 302 -1.43 8.16 16.44
N ASN A 303 -1.60 9.20 17.24
CA ASN A 303 -2.61 10.21 16.99
C ASN A 303 -2.16 11.08 15.81
N THR A 304 -2.96 11.16 14.75
CA THR A 304 -2.62 11.89 13.54
C THR A 304 -2.38 13.38 13.77
N THR A 305 -3.17 14.00 14.64
CA THR A 305 -3.08 15.46 14.88
C THR A 305 -1.84 15.83 15.68
N SER A 306 -1.54 15.09 16.75
CA SER A 306 -0.44 15.44 17.66
C SER A 306 0.89 14.73 17.35
N GLY A 307 0.87 13.65 16.57
CA GLY A 307 2.01 12.77 16.39
C GLY A 307 2.35 11.89 17.60
N SER A 308 1.58 11.98 18.68
CA SER A 308 1.87 11.22 19.89
C SER A 308 1.61 9.73 19.68
N LEU A 309 2.53 8.89 20.11
CA LEU A 309 2.34 7.45 20.22
C LEU A 309 1.27 7.17 21.29
N ILE A 310 0.15 6.57 20.91
CA ILE A 310 -0.98 6.25 21.79
C ILE A 310 -1.11 4.77 22.09
N GLY A 311 -0.44 3.91 21.33
CA GLY A 311 -0.44 2.47 21.54
C GLY A 311 0.77 1.81 20.94
N SER A 312 1.29 0.81 21.67
CA SER A 312 2.36 -0.08 21.20
C SER A 312 2.02 -1.50 21.66
N VAL A 313 1.93 -2.42 20.71
CA VAL A 313 1.59 -3.82 21.00
C VAL A 313 2.61 -4.73 20.36
N PRO A 314 3.21 -5.65 21.14
CA PRO A 314 4.11 -6.66 20.63
C PRO A 314 3.49 -7.45 19.49
N PHE A 315 4.22 -7.57 18.39
CA PHE A 315 3.82 -8.24 17.16
C PHE A 315 4.73 -9.46 16.96
N LEU A 316 4.16 -10.63 16.66
CA LEU A 316 4.90 -11.87 16.51
C LEU A 316 5.55 -12.39 17.81
N ILE A 317 4.82 -13.23 18.50
CA ILE A 317 5.03 -13.62 19.92
C ILE A 317 6.30 -14.44 20.20
N SER A 318 7.06 -14.90 19.24
CA SER A 318 8.31 -15.61 19.55
C SER A 318 9.25 -15.69 18.37
N GLY A 319 10.46 -15.30 18.62
CA GLY A 319 11.54 -15.58 17.71
C GLY A 319 12.30 -14.36 17.26
N THR A 320 13.57 -14.54 17.17
CA THR A 320 14.59 -13.55 16.89
C THR A 320 14.59 -13.02 15.45
N ASN A 321 13.62 -13.41 14.62
CA ASN A 321 13.65 -13.15 13.18
C ASN A 321 12.30 -12.67 12.63
N SER A 322 11.45 -12.07 13.45
CA SER A 322 10.22 -11.46 12.96
C SER A 322 10.52 -10.15 12.23
N GLY A 323 10.16 -10.08 10.99
CA GLY A 323 10.20 -8.87 10.17
C GLY A 323 8.85 -8.67 9.49
N ASN A 324 8.39 -7.45 9.41
CA ASN A 324 7.21 -7.08 8.63
C ASN A 324 7.62 -6.23 7.44
N GLU A 325 7.13 -6.59 6.25
CA GLU A 325 7.31 -5.86 5.00
C GLU A 325 5.96 -5.49 4.38
N ASP A 326 4.88 -5.62 5.14
CA ASP A 326 3.53 -5.45 4.64
C ASP A 326 2.81 -4.29 5.35
N ALA A 327 1.96 -3.58 4.60
CA ALA A 327 1.08 -2.57 5.16
C ALA A 327 -0.11 -3.20 5.91
N ALA A 328 -0.63 -2.48 6.89
CA ALA A 328 -1.80 -2.90 7.65
C ALA A 328 -3.08 -2.93 6.80
N ILE A 329 -4.02 -3.80 7.15
CA ILE A 329 -5.44 -3.56 6.88
C ILE A 329 -5.99 -2.80 8.10
N ALA A 330 -6.39 -1.53 7.90
CA ALA A 330 -6.77 -0.64 8.98
C ALA A 330 -8.14 0.01 8.70
N VAL A 331 -9.12 -0.20 9.61
CA VAL A 331 -10.49 0.26 9.40
C VAL A 331 -11.22 0.43 10.73
N GLY A 332 -11.94 1.54 10.90
CA GLY A 332 -12.66 1.85 12.14
C GLY A 332 -11.70 1.84 13.33
N ASN A 333 -11.94 0.96 14.30
CA ASN A 333 -11.08 0.75 15.48
C ASN A 333 -10.16 -0.47 15.37
N SER A 334 -9.98 -1.02 14.16
CA SER A 334 -9.30 -2.30 14.00
C SER A 334 -8.11 -2.17 13.05
N VAL A 335 -7.01 -2.83 13.43
CA VAL A 335 -5.80 -2.93 12.63
C VAL A 335 -5.38 -4.40 12.55
N TYR A 336 -5.09 -4.87 11.35
CA TYR A 336 -4.64 -6.23 11.08
C TYR A 336 -3.32 -6.14 10.32
N TYR A 337 -2.27 -6.75 10.85
CA TYR A 337 -0.99 -6.89 10.16
C TYR A 337 -0.80 -8.33 9.71
N PRO A 338 -0.44 -8.56 8.44
CA PRO A 338 0.05 -9.85 8.00
C PRO A 338 1.42 -10.11 8.61
N VAL A 339 1.71 -11.38 8.81
CA VAL A 339 2.99 -11.83 9.37
C VAL A 339 3.91 -12.22 8.24
N THR A 340 4.99 -11.51 8.05
CA THR A 340 6.10 -11.92 7.20
C THR A 340 7.10 -12.69 8.07
N THR A 341 6.96 -14.01 8.14
CA THR A 341 8.02 -14.83 8.73
C THR A 341 9.22 -14.83 7.79
N ALA A 342 10.45 -14.86 8.37
CA ALA A 342 11.69 -14.86 7.61
C ALA A 342 11.61 -15.82 6.39
N ILE A 343 11.40 -15.28 5.22
CA ILE A 343 11.52 -16.02 3.98
C ILE A 343 13.01 -16.24 3.80
N SER A 344 13.47 -17.45 4.05
CA SER A 344 14.78 -17.87 3.58
C SER A 344 14.74 -17.77 2.06
N ILE A 345 15.25 -16.67 1.49
CA ILE A 345 15.48 -16.59 0.06
C ILE A 345 16.46 -17.70 -0.25
N PRO A 346 16.09 -18.74 -1.01
CA PRO A 346 17.03 -19.79 -1.37
C PRO A 346 18.18 -19.11 -2.09
N SER A 347 19.39 -19.18 -1.54
CA SER A 347 20.59 -18.81 -2.25
C SER A 347 20.52 -19.50 -3.61
N ARG A 348 20.69 -18.75 -4.72
CA ARG A 348 20.63 -19.20 -6.11
C ARG A 348 21.27 -20.58 -6.25
N ARG A 349 20.48 -21.64 -6.15
CA ARG A 349 20.81 -22.92 -6.73
C ARG A 349 20.12 -22.98 -8.08
N ARG A 350 20.91 -23.37 -9.07
CA ARG A 350 20.57 -23.56 -10.49
C ARG A 350 19.13 -24.05 -10.68
N ALA A 351 18.54 -23.57 -11.78
CA ALA A 351 17.23 -23.89 -12.29
C ALA A 351 16.66 -25.22 -11.81
N ALA A 352 15.61 -25.15 -11.03
CA ALA A 352 14.78 -26.31 -10.74
C ALA A 352 13.92 -26.62 -11.98
N PRO A 353 13.76 -27.90 -12.33
CA PRO A 353 12.89 -28.29 -13.44
C PRO A 353 11.43 -27.96 -13.14
N ALA A 354 10.66 -27.77 -14.19
CA ALA A 354 9.24 -27.45 -14.19
C ALA A 354 8.44 -28.19 -13.11
N PHE A 355 7.64 -27.43 -12.36
CA PHE A 355 6.74 -27.98 -11.35
C PHE A 355 5.66 -28.85 -12.01
N PRO A 356 5.51 -30.13 -11.60
CA PRO A 356 4.32 -30.88 -11.94
C PRO A 356 3.12 -30.30 -11.16
N HIS A 357 2.04 -30.03 -11.85
CA HIS A 357 0.76 -29.64 -11.26
C HIS A 357 0.31 -30.69 -10.22
N ARG A 358 0.59 -30.45 -8.93
CA ARG A 358 -0.12 -31.11 -7.84
C ARG A 358 -1.06 -30.11 -7.21
N ARG A 359 -2.35 -30.43 -7.31
CA ARG A 359 -3.39 -29.83 -6.46
C ARG A 359 -2.96 -29.99 -5.01
N ARG A 360 -2.57 -28.90 -4.35
CA ARG A 360 -2.54 -28.83 -2.89
C ARG A 360 -3.73 -27.98 -2.48
N SER A 361 -4.65 -28.62 -1.75
CA SER A 361 -5.66 -27.95 -0.97
C SER A 361 -4.95 -26.94 -0.05
N TRP A 362 -5.34 -25.70 -0.12
CA TRP A 362 -4.94 -24.69 0.85
C TRP A 362 -5.56 -25.09 2.18
N GLY A 363 -4.75 -25.64 3.07
CA GLY A 363 -5.09 -25.75 4.47
C GLY A 363 -5.26 -24.34 5.03
N ALA A 364 -6.27 -24.15 5.86
CA ALA A 364 -6.52 -22.91 6.58
C ALA A 364 -5.21 -22.40 7.19
N CYS A 365 -4.86 -21.15 6.90
CA CYS A 365 -3.76 -20.49 7.59
C CYS A 365 -4.10 -20.40 9.08
N SER A 366 -3.50 -21.26 9.88
CA SER A 366 -3.40 -21.08 11.33
C SER A 366 -2.24 -20.09 11.61
N GLY A 367 -2.29 -18.91 11.03
CA GLY A 367 -1.36 -17.84 11.31
C GLY A 367 -1.98 -16.92 12.37
N SER A 368 -1.24 -16.65 13.43
CA SER A 368 -1.65 -15.71 14.48
C SER A 368 -1.81 -14.31 13.89
N THR A 369 -3.04 -13.90 13.66
CA THR A 369 -3.38 -12.53 13.31
C THR A 369 -3.52 -11.74 14.60
N CYS A 370 -2.69 -10.73 14.83
CA CYS A 370 -2.88 -9.79 15.94
C CYS A 370 -3.93 -8.76 15.54
N CYS A 371 -5.04 -8.74 16.24
CA CYS A 371 -6.11 -7.77 16.10
C CYS A 371 -6.05 -6.78 17.26
N LEU A 372 -5.98 -5.48 16.98
CA LEU A 372 -6.13 -4.41 17.94
C LEU A 372 -7.50 -3.77 17.74
N THR A 373 -8.34 -3.85 18.76
CA THR A 373 -9.53 -2.99 18.88
C THR A 373 -9.20 -1.91 19.91
N ALA A 374 -9.19 -0.64 19.50
CA ALA A 374 -9.11 0.46 20.43
C ALA A 374 -10.47 0.51 21.16
N GLY A 375 -10.51 -0.05 22.37
CA GLY A 375 -11.65 0.11 23.27
C GLY A 375 -11.69 1.56 23.76
N GLY A 376 -12.89 2.17 23.67
CA GLY A 376 -13.15 3.50 24.23
C GLY A 376 -13.09 3.52 25.75
#